data_036dab4899080812e92fc1cb4e73530d
#
_entry.id   036dab4899080812e92fc1cb4e73530d
#
_cell.length_a   1.000
_cell.length_b   1.000
_cell.length_c   1.000
_cell.angle_alpha   90.00
_cell.angle_beta   90.00
_cell.angle_gamma   90.00
#
_symmetry.space_group_name_H-M   'P 1'
#
loop_
_entity.id
_entity.type
_entity.pdbx_description
1 polymer ?
#
loop_
_entity_poly.entity_id
_entity_poly.type
_entity_poly.pdbx_seq_one_letter_code
_entity_poly.pdbx_strand_id
1 'polypeptide(L)'
;MRIEVWPDYGPQNSQPIFDAFIKSLRNAGDEVLINKKTKADVAVIWSVLWLGRMQQYRKIWDEYRNAGKPVIVLEVGGLRRNESFKIGINGINRRADFANQTFDDRRWPLFKHTLKPWNTTGDIIVICGQHDASEQWKGLPRMEQWIEEQITEIRKHTTRP
;
A
#
# COMPACT_ATOMS: atom_id res chain seq x y z
N MET A 1 13.90 17.60 -7.24
CA MET A 1 14.36 16.72 -6.13
C MET A 1 15.31 15.66 -6.67
N ARG A 2 16.15 15.04 -5.80
CA ARG A 2 16.92 13.84 -6.17
C ARG A 2 16.19 12.61 -5.63
N ILE A 3 15.74 11.74 -6.49
CA ILE A 3 14.89 10.60 -6.14
C ILE A 3 15.59 9.33 -6.59
N GLU A 4 15.81 8.41 -5.65
CA GLU A 4 16.44 7.12 -5.94
C GLU A 4 15.39 6.01 -6.03
N VAL A 5 15.28 5.40 -7.19
CA VAL A 5 14.32 4.34 -7.48
C VAL A 5 15.02 2.99 -7.53
N TRP A 6 14.44 1.97 -6.88
CA TRP A 6 15.03 0.65 -6.69
C TRP A 6 14.17 -0.46 -7.32
N PRO A 7 14.16 -0.62 -8.65
CA PRO A 7 13.35 -1.64 -9.33
C PRO A 7 13.88 -3.07 -9.20
N ASP A 8 15.19 -3.28 -9.02
CA ASP A 8 15.83 -4.60 -9.17
C ASP A 8 15.38 -5.65 -8.15
N TYR A 9 14.91 -5.23 -6.99
CA TYR A 9 14.47 -6.15 -5.93
C TYR A 9 12.95 -6.41 -5.97
N GLY A 10 12.22 -5.76 -6.85
CA GLY A 10 10.79 -5.97 -7.05
C GLY A 10 10.46 -7.26 -7.79
N PRO A 11 9.22 -7.75 -7.69
CA PRO A 11 8.74 -8.84 -8.53
C PRO A 11 8.68 -8.38 -10.01
N GLN A 12 8.67 -9.32 -10.96
CA GLN A 12 8.66 -8.99 -12.39
C GLN A 12 7.47 -8.10 -12.80
N ASN A 13 6.32 -8.30 -12.19
CA ASN A 13 5.12 -7.49 -12.44
C ASN A 13 5.20 -6.05 -11.88
N SER A 14 6.23 -5.70 -11.12
CA SER A 14 6.45 -4.33 -10.65
C SER A 14 7.18 -3.45 -11.68
N GLN A 15 7.89 -4.06 -12.63
CA GLN A 15 8.73 -3.31 -13.57
C GLN A 15 7.95 -2.26 -14.38
N PRO A 16 6.80 -2.57 -14.99
CA PRO A 16 6.04 -1.56 -15.74
C PRO A 16 5.60 -0.36 -14.88
N ILE A 17 5.39 -0.60 -13.58
CA ILE A 17 4.99 0.43 -12.64
C ILE A 17 6.17 1.35 -12.32
N PHE A 18 7.34 0.75 -12.05
CA PHE A 18 8.56 1.53 -11.86
C PHE A 18 8.88 2.37 -13.09
N ASP A 19 8.76 1.81 -14.30
CA ASP A 19 9.03 2.51 -15.54
C ASP A 19 8.11 3.71 -15.73
N ALA A 20 6.80 3.52 -15.49
CA ALA A 20 5.82 4.60 -15.53
C ALA A 20 6.08 5.67 -14.47
N PHE A 21 6.45 5.26 -13.26
CA PHE A 21 6.76 6.17 -12.17
C PHE A 21 8.02 6.98 -12.46
N ILE A 22 9.09 6.34 -12.90
CA ILE A 22 10.35 6.97 -13.34
C ILE A 22 10.10 8.01 -14.44
N LYS A 23 9.30 7.62 -15.44
CA LYS A 23 8.92 8.54 -16.51
C LYS A 23 8.18 9.76 -15.98
N SER A 24 7.26 9.57 -15.06
CA SER A 24 6.49 10.67 -14.46
C SER A 24 7.37 11.62 -13.65
N LEU A 25 8.31 11.10 -12.86
CA LEU A 25 9.26 11.91 -12.09
C LEU A 25 10.15 12.76 -13.00
N ARG A 26 10.69 12.14 -14.07
CA ARG A 26 11.51 12.86 -15.04
C ARG A 26 10.75 13.96 -15.76
N ASN A 27 9.49 13.70 -16.13
CA ASN A 27 8.61 14.71 -16.73
C ASN A 27 8.30 15.87 -15.77
N ALA A 28 8.31 15.60 -14.46
CA ALA A 28 8.16 16.63 -13.42
C ALA A 28 9.46 17.42 -13.15
N GLY A 29 10.57 17.09 -13.82
CA GLY A 29 11.86 17.76 -13.67
C GLY A 29 12.70 17.24 -12.51
N ASP A 30 12.39 16.08 -11.96
CA ASP A 30 13.17 15.46 -10.90
C ASP A 30 14.41 14.73 -11.45
N GLU A 31 15.50 14.78 -10.69
CA GLU A 31 16.69 13.94 -10.95
C GLU A 31 16.43 12.51 -10.45
N VAL A 32 16.32 11.56 -11.38
CA VAL A 32 16.02 10.17 -11.07
C VAL A 32 17.27 9.30 -11.16
N LEU A 33 17.65 8.70 -10.05
CA LEU A 33 18.76 7.77 -9.91
C LEU A 33 18.21 6.35 -9.77
N ILE A 34 18.82 5.37 -10.43
CA ILE A 34 18.32 3.99 -10.41
C ILE A 34 19.39 3.10 -9.78
N ASN A 35 19.08 2.47 -8.66
CA ASN A 35 19.95 1.53 -7.92
C ASN A 35 21.37 2.08 -7.62
N LYS A 36 21.52 3.38 -7.37
CA LYS A 36 22.84 4.02 -7.26
C LYS A 36 23.42 4.06 -5.87
N LYS A 37 22.68 3.73 -4.82
CA LYS A 37 23.09 3.86 -3.41
C LYS A 37 23.68 5.24 -3.10
N THR A 38 23.00 6.26 -3.55
CA THR A 38 23.38 7.65 -3.32
C THR A 38 22.59 8.21 -2.14
N LYS A 39 23.04 9.34 -1.60
CA LYS A 39 22.27 10.06 -0.56
C LYS A 39 21.18 10.94 -1.21
N ALA A 40 20.27 10.34 -1.97
CA ALA A 40 19.14 11.06 -2.54
C ALA A 40 18.19 11.61 -1.46
N ASP A 41 17.25 12.47 -1.86
CA ASP A 41 16.29 13.08 -0.94
C ASP A 41 15.18 12.08 -0.57
N VAL A 42 14.82 11.22 -1.52
CA VAL A 42 13.72 10.26 -1.42
C VAL A 42 14.15 8.92 -2.00
N ALA A 43 13.75 7.82 -1.36
CA ALA A 43 13.82 6.48 -1.97
C ALA A 43 12.45 6.03 -2.48
N VAL A 44 12.43 5.23 -3.54
CA VAL A 44 11.23 4.57 -4.07
C VAL A 44 11.48 3.07 -4.11
N ILE A 45 10.64 2.31 -3.42
CA ILE A 45 10.74 0.86 -3.29
C ILE A 45 9.40 0.18 -3.60
N TRP A 46 9.42 -1.14 -3.81
CA TRP A 46 8.23 -1.95 -3.93
C TRP A 46 7.92 -2.65 -2.62
N SER A 47 6.70 -2.45 -2.12
CA SER A 47 6.16 -3.12 -0.93
C SER A 47 6.95 -2.85 0.37
N VAL A 48 6.37 -3.29 1.45
CA VAL A 48 6.97 -3.37 2.80
C VAL A 48 6.94 -4.81 3.32
N LEU A 49 6.75 -5.77 2.42
CA LEU A 49 6.86 -7.19 2.71
C LEU A 49 8.31 -7.61 2.55
N TRP A 50 9.03 -7.67 3.64
CA TRP A 50 10.47 -7.99 3.68
C TRP A 50 10.76 -9.48 3.45
N LEU A 51 10.19 -10.09 2.37
CA LEU A 51 10.28 -11.51 2.07
C LEU A 51 11.04 -11.77 0.77
N GLY A 52 11.77 -12.87 0.71
CA GLY A 52 12.52 -13.29 -0.47
C GLY A 52 13.48 -12.19 -0.95
N ARG A 53 13.51 -11.95 -2.25
CA ARG A 53 14.35 -10.89 -2.85
C ARG A 53 14.03 -9.48 -2.33
N MET A 54 12.80 -9.24 -1.89
CA MET A 54 12.38 -7.94 -1.34
C MET A 54 13.00 -7.62 0.04
N GLN A 55 13.69 -8.57 0.70
CA GLN A 55 14.44 -8.30 1.92
C GLN A 55 15.47 -7.17 1.75
N GLN A 56 15.98 -6.98 0.54
CA GLN A 56 16.94 -5.90 0.26
C GLN A 56 16.31 -4.51 0.44
N TYR A 57 15.01 -4.37 0.22
CA TYR A 57 14.31 -3.12 0.47
C TYR A 57 14.30 -2.72 1.94
N ARG A 58 14.42 -3.69 2.86
CA ARG A 58 14.49 -3.38 4.29
C ARG A 58 15.70 -2.53 4.63
N LYS A 59 16.86 -2.82 4.04
CA LYS A 59 18.09 -2.03 4.25
C LYS A 59 17.93 -0.61 3.73
N ILE A 60 17.35 -0.45 2.53
CA ILE A 60 17.09 0.86 1.92
C ILE A 60 16.10 1.63 2.79
N TRP A 61 15.03 1.00 3.20
CA TRP A 61 14.04 1.56 4.11
C TRP A 61 14.69 2.08 5.40
N ASP A 62 15.43 1.23 6.09
CA ASP A 62 16.06 1.57 7.38
C ASP A 62 17.06 2.72 7.19
N GLU A 63 17.86 2.71 6.13
CA GLU A 63 18.83 3.78 5.82
C GLU A 63 18.15 5.14 5.64
N TYR A 64 17.12 5.21 4.82
CA TYR A 64 16.41 6.46 4.55
C TYR A 64 15.60 6.90 5.77
N ARG A 65 14.90 6.02 6.44
CA ARG A 65 14.10 6.35 7.62
C ARG A 65 14.97 6.81 8.80
N ASN A 66 16.10 6.17 9.04
CA ASN A 66 17.05 6.60 10.07
C ASN A 66 17.69 7.95 9.75
N ALA A 67 17.81 8.31 8.48
CA ALA A 67 18.25 9.64 8.04
C ALA A 67 17.14 10.70 8.04
N GLY A 68 15.93 10.37 8.50
CA GLY A 68 14.78 11.28 8.49
C GLY A 68 14.22 11.54 7.09
N LYS A 69 14.58 10.74 6.09
CA LYS A 69 14.18 10.91 4.70
C LYS A 69 12.95 10.07 4.36
N PRO A 70 12.05 10.57 3.50
CA PRO A 70 10.88 9.82 3.09
C PRO A 70 11.21 8.64 2.17
N VAL A 71 10.38 7.61 2.28
CA VAL A 71 10.39 6.45 1.37
C VAL A 71 9.02 6.34 0.71
N ILE A 72 8.98 6.40 -0.61
CA ILE A 72 7.78 6.13 -1.38
C ILE A 72 7.68 4.61 -1.59
N VAL A 73 6.53 4.06 -1.24
CA VAL A 73 6.23 2.63 -1.38
C VAL A 73 5.20 2.44 -2.48
N LEU A 74 5.56 1.66 -3.49
CA LEU A 74 4.66 1.19 -4.53
C LEU A 74 4.15 -0.21 -4.17
N GLU A 75 2.86 -0.49 -4.40
CA GLU A 75 2.25 -1.78 -4.09
C GLU A 75 1.08 -2.08 -5.02
N VAL A 76 0.72 -3.34 -5.14
CA VAL A 76 -0.45 -3.79 -5.90
C VAL A 76 -1.72 -3.12 -5.37
N GLY A 77 -2.55 -2.62 -6.26
CA GLY A 77 -3.84 -2.01 -5.94
C GLY A 77 -4.89 -3.05 -5.53
N GLY A 78 -5.92 -2.58 -4.84
CA GLY A 78 -7.03 -3.42 -4.38
C GLY A 78 -8.21 -3.49 -5.33
N LEU A 79 -8.31 -2.58 -6.32
CA LEU A 79 -9.48 -2.50 -7.20
C LEU A 79 -9.40 -3.48 -8.38
N ARG A 80 -8.44 -3.27 -9.25
CA ARG A 80 -8.18 -4.17 -10.38
C ARG A 80 -6.71 -4.57 -10.35
N ARG A 81 -6.46 -5.85 -10.25
CA ARG A 81 -5.10 -6.38 -10.26
C ARG A 81 -4.44 -6.07 -11.60
N ASN A 82 -3.22 -5.59 -11.57
CA ASN A 82 -2.41 -5.15 -12.71
C ASN A 82 -2.87 -3.86 -13.43
N GLU A 83 -3.98 -3.25 -12.99
CA GLU A 83 -4.45 -1.98 -13.54
C GLU A 83 -4.40 -0.85 -12.51
N SER A 84 -4.52 -1.18 -11.23
CA SER A 84 -4.46 -0.20 -10.14
C SER A 84 -3.30 -0.49 -9.20
N PHE A 85 -2.66 0.57 -8.70
CA PHE A 85 -1.52 0.48 -7.80
C PHE A 85 -1.72 1.44 -6.64
N LYS A 86 -1.15 1.09 -5.50
CA LYS A 86 -1.11 1.93 -4.32
C LYS A 86 0.22 2.63 -4.25
N ILE A 87 0.21 3.87 -3.83
CA ILE A 87 1.39 4.66 -3.52
C ILE A 87 1.23 5.17 -2.10
N GLY A 88 2.22 4.94 -1.27
CA GLY A 88 2.24 5.45 0.09
C GLY A 88 3.58 6.10 0.41
N ILE A 89 3.58 7.04 1.32
CA ILE A 89 4.80 7.64 1.89
C ILE A 89 5.05 6.98 3.22
N ASN A 90 6.25 6.49 3.45
CA ASN A 90 6.69 5.86 4.69
C ASN A 90 5.82 4.67 5.16
N GLY A 91 5.15 4.04 4.23
CA GLY A 91 4.25 2.93 4.50
C GLY A 91 3.26 2.71 3.39
N ILE A 92 2.29 1.83 3.63
CA ILE A 92 1.20 1.56 2.70
C ILE A 92 -0.12 1.42 3.49
N ASN A 93 -1.24 1.75 2.88
CA ASN A 93 -2.57 1.74 3.49
C ASN A 93 -2.58 2.57 4.81
N ARG A 94 -3.13 2.02 5.91
CA ARG A 94 -3.25 2.69 7.20
C ARG A 94 -1.93 3.12 7.84
N ARG A 95 -0.80 2.63 7.33
CA ARG A 95 0.55 2.94 7.84
C ARG A 95 1.30 3.96 7.01
N ALA A 96 0.69 4.44 5.93
CA ALA A 96 1.30 5.47 5.11
C ALA A 96 1.06 6.86 5.72
N ASP A 97 2.08 7.70 5.62
CA ASP A 97 1.93 9.13 5.85
C ASP A 97 1.36 9.75 4.57
N PHE A 98 0.30 10.51 4.70
CA PHE A 98 -0.28 11.25 3.59
C PHE A 98 0.13 12.71 3.68
N ALA A 99 0.63 13.25 2.56
CA ALA A 99 1.18 14.61 2.50
C ALA A 99 0.14 15.69 2.83
N ASN A 100 -1.14 15.41 2.60
CA ASN A 100 -2.24 16.27 2.98
C ASN A 100 -3.43 15.43 3.46
N GLN A 101 -4.32 16.04 4.19
CA GLN A 101 -5.55 15.41 4.67
C GLN A 101 -6.77 15.74 3.81
N THR A 102 -6.56 16.45 2.70
CA THR A 102 -7.62 16.78 1.77
C THR A 102 -7.68 15.73 0.68
N PHE A 103 -8.79 15.03 0.64
CA PHE A 103 -9.04 14.00 -0.37
C PHE A 103 -10.06 14.53 -1.37
N ASP A 104 -9.84 14.21 -2.65
CA ASP A 104 -10.78 14.47 -3.72
C ASP A 104 -11.09 13.17 -4.49
N ASP A 105 -12.16 13.19 -5.24
CA ASP A 105 -12.63 12.05 -6.02
C ASP A 105 -12.20 12.06 -7.48
N ARG A 106 -11.36 13.03 -7.90
CA ARG A 106 -10.96 13.22 -9.31
C ARG A 106 -10.38 11.96 -9.96
N ARG A 107 -9.79 11.08 -9.17
CA ARG A 107 -9.22 9.82 -9.66
C ARG A 107 -10.24 8.69 -9.73
N TRP A 108 -11.35 8.77 -9.00
CA TRP A 108 -12.35 7.72 -8.95
C TRP A 108 -12.99 7.43 -10.32
N PRO A 109 -13.41 8.43 -11.11
CA PRO A 109 -13.97 8.20 -12.43
C PRO A 109 -13.03 7.48 -13.39
N LEU A 110 -11.69 7.60 -13.20
CA LEU A 110 -10.69 6.94 -14.04
C LEU A 110 -10.76 5.41 -13.93
N PHE A 111 -11.21 4.88 -12.82
CA PHE A 111 -11.35 3.44 -12.62
C PHE A 111 -12.60 2.85 -13.27
N LYS A 112 -13.51 3.67 -13.74
CA LYS A 112 -14.79 3.25 -14.36
C LYS A 112 -15.55 2.23 -13.50
N HIS A 113 -15.50 2.38 -12.18
CA HIS A 113 -16.24 1.54 -11.26
C HIS A 113 -17.64 2.10 -11.04
N THR A 114 -18.63 1.22 -11.11
CA THR A 114 -19.98 1.52 -10.69
C THR A 114 -20.18 0.99 -9.29
N LEU A 115 -20.43 1.87 -8.34
CA LEU A 115 -20.89 1.46 -7.01
C LEU A 115 -22.33 0.96 -7.13
N LYS A 116 -22.55 -0.27 -6.67
CA LYS A 116 -23.92 -0.78 -6.56
C LYS A 116 -24.63 -0.10 -5.40
N PRO A 117 -25.95 0.07 -5.46
CA PRO A 117 -26.71 0.49 -4.31
C PRO A 117 -26.46 -0.42 -3.11
N TRP A 118 -26.51 0.14 -1.92
CA TRP A 118 -26.39 -0.63 -0.70
C TRP A 118 -27.51 -1.67 -0.61
N ASN A 119 -27.15 -2.93 -0.45
CA ASN A 119 -28.13 -4.01 -0.30
C ASN A 119 -28.36 -4.31 1.19
N THR A 120 -29.58 -4.10 1.64
CA THR A 120 -30.00 -4.35 3.03
C THR A 120 -30.80 -5.65 3.18
N THR A 121 -31.03 -6.41 2.09
CA THR A 121 -31.87 -7.62 2.07
C THR A 121 -31.09 -8.91 2.21
N GLY A 122 -29.80 -8.86 2.44
CA GLY A 122 -28.97 -10.05 2.63
C GLY A 122 -29.34 -10.82 3.92
N ASP A 123 -29.30 -12.13 3.86
CA ASP A 123 -29.65 -13.01 4.99
C ASP A 123 -28.44 -13.39 5.85
N ILE A 124 -27.24 -13.19 5.36
CA ILE A 124 -25.97 -13.52 6.01
C ILE A 124 -25.15 -12.27 6.28
N ILE A 125 -24.35 -12.33 7.35
CA ILE A 125 -23.33 -11.33 7.68
C ILE A 125 -21.95 -11.94 7.38
N VAL A 126 -21.17 -11.28 6.55
CA VAL A 126 -19.82 -11.73 6.19
C VAL A 126 -18.78 -10.90 6.94
N ILE A 127 -17.95 -11.56 7.73
CA ILE A 127 -16.79 -10.94 8.38
C ILE A 127 -15.55 -11.23 7.53
N CYS A 128 -14.94 -10.19 6.97
CA CYS A 128 -13.74 -10.31 6.15
C CYS A 128 -12.50 -10.02 6.99
N GLY A 129 -11.77 -11.05 7.35
CA GLY A 129 -10.53 -10.93 8.11
C GLY A 129 -9.28 -10.82 7.24
N GLN A 130 -8.14 -10.74 7.89
CA GLN A 130 -6.81 -10.73 7.32
C GLN A 130 -5.94 -11.73 8.08
N HIS A 131 -4.92 -12.32 7.49
CA HIS A 131 -4.05 -13.24 8.25
C HIS A 131 -3.09 -12.49 9.19
N ASP A 132 -2.75 -13.10 10.32
CA ASP A 132 -1.95 -12.49 11.39
C ASP A 132 -0.56 -12.01 10.94
N ALA A 133 0.06 -12.69 9.98
CA ALA A 133 1.35 -12.31 9.43
C ALA A 133 1.31 -11.14 8.45
N SER A 134 0.12 -10.56 8.19
CA SER A 134 0.00 -9.38 7.33
C SER A 134 0.64 -8.16 7.98
N GLU A 135 1.49 -7.43 7.24
CA GLU A 135 2.02 -6.15 7.72
C GLU A 135 0.90 -5.14 8.05
N GLN A 136 -0.26 -5.27 7.43
CA GLN A 136 -1.42 -4.42 7.72
C GLN A 136 -2.11 -4.80 9.05
N TRP A 137 -1.88 -6.01 9.55
CA TRP A 137 -2.45 -6.52 10.80
C TRP A 137 -1.51 -6.37 12.00
N LYS A 138 -0.23 -6.11 11.76
CA LYS A 138 0.80 -5.99 12.78
C LYS A 138 0.45 -4.95 13.86
N GLY A 139 0.51 -5.35 15.11
CA GLY A 139 0.14 -4.51 16.26
C GLY A 139 -1.37 -4.47 16.55
N LEU A 140 -2.17 -5.33 15.92
CA LEU A 140 -3.57 -5.61 16.24
C LEU A 140 -3.67 -6.96 16.99
N PRO A 141 -4.82 -7.26 17.62
CA PRO A 141 -5.08 -8.57 18.23
C PRO A 141 -4.90 -9.70 17.20
N ARG A 142 -4.73 -10.93 17.66
CA ARG A 142 -4.80 -12.09 16.77
C ARG A 142 -6.11 -12.09 16.00
N MET A 143 -6.09 -12.53 14.75
CA MET A 143 -7.27 -12.52 13.89
C MET A 143 -8.45 -13.28 14.49
N GLU A 144 -8.19 -14.42 15.12
CA GLU A 144 -9.19 -15.21 15.82
C GLU A 144 -9.90 -14.40 16.92
N GLN A 145 -9.13 -13.78 17.80
CA GLN A 145 -9.67 -12.92 18.87
C GLN A 145 -10.48 -11.75 18.28
N TRP A 146 -9.96 -11.10 17.26
CA TRP A 146 -10.68 -10.00 16.61
C TRP A 146 -12.01 -10.46 16.00
N ILE A 147 -12.04 -11.63 15.34
CA ILE A 147 -13.28 -12.20 14.79
C ILE A 147 -14.29 -12.49 15.89
N GLU A 148 -13.86 -13.07 17.01
CA GLU A 148 -14.73 -13.33 18.17
C GLU A 148 -15.32 -12.04 18.75
N GLU A 149 -14.51 -11.00 18.88
CA GLU A 149 -14.96 -9.66 19.30
C GLU A 149 -15.99 -9.09 18.33
N GLN A 150 -15.77 -9.21 17.01
CA GLN A 150 -16.72 -8.74 15.99
C GLN A 150 -18.04 -9.54 16.05
N ILE A 151 -17.97 -10.85 16.19
CA ILE A 151 -19.15 -11.70 16.33
C ILE A 151 -19.94 -11.28 17.58
N THR A 152 -19.25 -11.12 18.70
CA THR A 152 -19.87 -10.70 19.95
C THR A 152 -20.59 -9.35 19.80
N GLU A 153 -19.97 -8.40 19.14
CA GLU A 153 -20.57 -7.09 18.89
C GLU A 153 -21.78 -7.18 17.96
N ILE A 154 -21.66 -7.88 16.86
CA ILE A 154 -22.74 -8.08 15.87
C ILE A 154 -23.95 -8.75 16.50
N ARG A 155 -23.75 -9.73 17.39
CA ARG A 155 -24.83 -10.47 18.06
C ARG A 155 -25.67 -9.61 19.01
N LYS A 156 -25.21 -8.45 19.41
CA LYS A 156 -26.04 -7.47 20.14
C LYS A 156 -27.11 -6.83 19.27
N HIS A 157 -26.94 -6.85 17.94
CA HIS A 157 -27.78 -6.13 17.00
C HIS A 157 -28.61 -7.04 16.09
N THR A 158 -28.23 -8.32 15.95
CA THR A 158 -28.91 -9.24 15.04
C THR A 158 -28.66 -10.70 15.36
N THR A 159 -29.64 -11.53 15.01
CA THR A 159 -29.54 -13.01 15.06
C THR A 159 -29.23 -13.63 13.71
N ARG A 160 -29.05 -12.85 12.64
CA ARG A 160 -28.71 -13.35 11.31
C ARG A 160 -27.44 -14.21 11.34
N PRO A 161 -27.39 -15.34 10.59
CA PRO A 161 -26.20 -16.17 10.49
C PRO A 161 -25.01 -15.43 9.86
#